data_25249658ce5241980ac9017760ef27af
#
_entry.id   25249658ce5241980ac9017760ef27af
#
_cell.length_a   1.000
_cell.length_b   1.000
_cell.length_c   1.000
_cell.angle_alpha   90.00
_cell.angle_beta   90.00
_cell.angle_gamma   90.00
#
_symmetry.space_group_name_H-M   'P 1'
#
loop_
_entity.id
_entity.type
_entity.pdbx_description
1 polymer ?
#
loop_
_entity_poly.entity_id
_entity_poly.type
_entity_poly.pdbx_seq_one_letter_code
_entity_poly.pdbx_strand_id
1 'polypeptide(L)'
;MATISKFEDLICFAKSRELTKSVYKELKSCRDSGFKDQITRASVSIMSNIAEGFERGTKQEFLNYLYIAKGSAGEVRAQLYVALDAGYLNIETFKYLNNLARECSRLLQSFAEKVKKGASSGTQYKHLEKDDPMKEILRRNAPEVYKRFYQD
;
A
#
# COMPACT_ATOMS: atom_id res chain seq x y z
N MET A 1 21.84 -1.77 7.34
CA MET A 1 20.74 -1.53 6.38
C MET A 1 20.10 -0.20 6.70
N ALA A 2 19.89 0.63 5.69
CA ALA A 2 19.14 1.86 5.88
C ALA A 2 17.70 1.49 6.28
N THR A 3 17.25 2.06 7.39
CA THR A 3 15.90 1.83 7.90
C THR A 3 14.93 2.71 7.09
N ILE A 4 13.93 2.11 6.46
CA ILE A 4 12.90 2.83 5.71
C ILE A 4 12.06 3.62 6.72
N SER A 5 12.06 4.94 6.62
CA SER A 5 11.39 5.83 7.58
C SER A 5 10.03 6.31 7.12
N LYS A 6 9.73 6.20 5.84
CA LYS A 6 8.48 6.66 5.23
C LYS A 6 8.08 5.76 4.06
N PHE A 7 6.78 5.64 3.82
CA PHE A 7 6.27 4.75 2.76
C PHE A 7 6.68 5.21 1.35
N GLU A 8 6.95 6.49 1.15
CA GLU A 8 7.40 7.05 -0.14
C GLU A 8 8.75 6.49 -0.58
N ASP A 9 9.55 5.97 0.34
CA ASP A 9 10.85 5.34 0.04
C ASP A 9 10.72 3.85 -0.35
N LEU A 10 9.52 3.28 -0.26
CA LEU A 10 9.26 1.91 -0.67
C LEU A 10 9.22 1.78 -2.20
N ILE A 11 9.98 0.82 -2.74
CA ILE A 11 10.00 0.55 -4.18
C ILE A 11 8.60 0.15 -4.68
N CYS A 12 7.86 -0.66 -3.91
CA CYS A 12 6.50 -1.04 -4.27
C CYS A 12 5.54 0.16 -4.33
N PHE A 13 5.72 1.17 -3.48
CA PHE A 13 4.95 2.41 -3.55
C PHE A 13 5.30 3.21 -4.81
N ALA A 14 6.58 3.40 -5.09
CA ALA A 14 7.04 4.13 -6.29
C ALA A 14 6.51 3.47 -7.58
N LYS A 15 6.54 2.14 -7.66
CA LYS A 15 6.05 1.40 -8.83
C LYS A 15 4.53 1.46 -8.95
N SER A 16 3.80 1.38 -7.85
CA SER A 16 2.33 1.53 -7.85
C SER A 16 1.90 2.94 -8.24
N ARG A 17 2.68 3.96 -7.86
CA ARG A 17 2.46 5.34 -8.30
C ARG A 17 2.66 5.50 -9.81
N GLU A 18 3.69 4.88 -10.37
CA GLU A 18 3.94 4.85 -11.82
C GLU A 18 2.77 4.20 -12.57
N LEU A 19 2.30 3.04 -12.10
CA LEU A 19 1.14 2.36 -12.66
C LEU A 19 -0.11 3.25 -12.62
N THR A 20 -0.41 3.83 -11.47
CA THR A 20 -1.60 4.69 -11.28
C THR A 20 -1.55 5.88 -12.22
N LYS A 21 -0.41 6.57 -12.29
CA LYS A 21 -0.21 7.69 -13.22
C LYS A 21 -0.46 7.28 -14.67
N SER A 22 0.04 6.12 -15.06
CA SER A 22 -0.10 5.60 -16.43
C SER A 22 -1.54 5.19 -16.74
N VAL A 23 -2.25 4.57 -15.79
CA VAL A 23 -3.68 4.24 -15.92
C VAL A 23 -4.51 5.50 -16.15
N TYR A 24 -4.31 6.54 -15.35
CA TYR A 24 -5.01 7.82 -15.53
C TYR A 24 -4.72 8.47 -16.87
N LYS A 25 -3.46 8.44 -17.29
CA LYS A 25 -3.02 9.01 -18.58
C LYS A 25 -3.65 8.30 -19.77
N GLU A 26 -3.51 6.98 -19.82
CA GLU A 26 -3.93 6.18 -20.98
C GLU A 26 -5.45 6.06 -21.12
N LEU A 27 -6.18 6.16 -20.02
CA LEU A 27 -7.64 6.10 -20.00
C LEU A 27 -8.31 7.48 -19.87
N LYS A 28 -7.57 8.56 -20.00
CA LYS A 28 -8.10 9.93 -19.89
C LYS A 28 -9.26 10.17 -20.82
N SER A 29 -9.22 9.69 -22.05
CA SER A 29 -10.24 9.86 -23.08
C SER A 29 -11.30 8.76 -23.09
N CYS A 30 -11.22 7.78 -22.19
CA CYS A 30 -12.22 6.72 -22.07
C CYS A 30 -13.58 7.30 -21.66
N ARG A 31 -14.60 7.04 -22.47
CA ARG A 31 -15.97 7.53 -22.24
C ARG A 31 -16.81 6.60 -21.38
N ASP A 32 -16.39 5.37 -21.19
CA ASP A 32 -17.01 4.44 -20.24
C ASP A 32 -16.64 4.85 -18.82
N SER A 33 -17.48 5.70 -18.24
CA SER A 33 -17.23 6.27 -16.90
C SER A 33 -17.25 5.20 -15.81
N GLY A 34 -18.11 4.19 -15.92
CA GLY A 34 -18.18 3.11 -14.95
C GLY A 34 -16.91 2.26 -14.93
N PHE A 35 -16.43 1.86 -16.09
CA PHE A 35 -15.16 1.14 -16.21
C PHE A 35 -13.98 1.99 -15.74
N LYS A 36 -13.90 3.23 -16.20
CA LYS A 36 -12.83 4.15 -15.83
C LYS A 36 -12.77 4.38 -14.32
N ASP A 37 -13.92 4.54 -13.66
CA ASP A 37 -14.00 4.67 -12.21
C ASP A 37 -13.44 3.41 -11.50
N GLN A 38 -13.82 2.22 -11.94
CA GLN A 38 -13.34 0.98 -11.33
C GLN A 38 -11.82 0.80 -11.44
N ILE A 39 -11.24 0.98 -12.61
CA ILE A 39 -9.80 0.75 -12.80
C ILE A 39 -8.95 1.83 -12.13
N THR A 40 -9.40 3.08 -12.12
CA THR A 40 -8.71 4.16 -11.42
C THR A 40 -8.77 3.97 -9.91
N ARG A 41 -9.92 3.56 -9.34
CA ARG A 41 -10.06 3.21 -7.93
C ARG A 41 -9.15 2.04 -7.55
N ALA A 42 -9.11 0.98 -8.34
CA ALA A 42 -8.25 -0.17 -8.09
C ALA A 42 -6.77 0.23 -8.09
N SER A 43 -6.33 1.06 -9.04
CA SER A 43 -4.94 1.52 -9.09
C SER A 43 -4.57 2.41 -7.91
N VAL A 44 -5.43 3.35 -7.51
CA VAL A 44 -5.24 4.19 -6.31
C VAL A 44 -5.22 3.32 -5.05
N SER A 45 -6.06 2.27 -4.98
CA SER A 45 -6.12 1.36 -3.84
C SER A 45 -4.80 0.65 -3.56
N ILE A 46 -3.99 0.35 -4.59
CA ILE A 46 -2.65 -0.22 -4.38
C ILE A 46 -1.82 0.73 -3.52
N MET A 47 -1.72 1.99 -3.92
CA MET A 47 -0.93 3.01 -3.21
C MET A 47 -1.45 3.26 -1.81
N SER A 48 -2.77 3.45 -1.69
CA SER A 48 -3.42 3.79 -0.43
C SER A 48 -3.23 2.68 0.62
N ASN A 49 -3.34 1.42 0.22
CA ASN A 49 -3.14 0.30 1.13
C ASN A 49 -1.67 0.14 1.56
N ILE A 50 -0.70 0.40 0.68
CA ILE A 50 0.72 0.42 1.07
C ILE A 50 0.95 1.49 2.14
N ALA A 51 0.47 2.70 1.90
CA ALA A 51 0.62 3.83 2.82
C ALA A 51 -0.07 3.56 4.16
N GLU A 52 -1.33 3.15 4.12
CA GLU A 52 -2.12 2.87 5.33
C GLU A 52 -1.50 1.75 6.15
N GLY A 53 -1.09 0.66 5.52
CA GLY A 53 -0.43 -0.44 6.21
C GLY A 53 0.89 -0.04 6.86
N PHE A 54 1.67 0.81 6.19
CA PHE A 54 2.91 1.35 6.73
C PHE A 54 2.67 2.20 7.99
N GLU A 55 1.62 3.03 7.99
CA GLU A 55 1.29 3.95 9.10
C GLU A 55 0.58 3.26 10.28
N ARG A 56 0.08 2.03 10.11
CA ARG A 56 -0.69 1.31 11.13
C ARG A 56 0.08 0.86 12.36
N GLY A 57 1.36 0.79 12.37
CA GLY A 57 2.16 0.54 13.56
C GLY A 57 2.34 -0.92 13.98
N THR A 58 1.61 -1.90 13.44
CA THR A 58 1.84 -3.31 13.70
C THR A 58 2.26 -4.08 12.45
N LYS A 59 3.15 -5.05 12.63
CA LYS A 59 3.62 -5.92 11.56
C LYS A 59 2.47 -6.69 10.91
N GLN A 60 1.55 -7.20 11.70
CA GLN A 60 0.41 -7.97 11.21
C GLN A 60 -0.53 -7.13 10.35
N GLU A 61 -0.85 -5.92 10.79
CA GLU A 61 -1.65 -4.99 9.99
C GLU A 61 -0.94 -4.62 8.71
N PHE A 62 0.36 -4.32 8.77
CA PHE A 62 1.13 -3.99 7.57
C PHE A 62 1.09 -5.13 6.54
N LEU A 63 1.28 -6.38 6.96
CA LEU A 63 1.16 -7.56 6.10
C LEU A 63 -0.22 -7.67 5.46
N ASN A 64 -1.28 -7.48 6.24
CA ASN A 64 -2.65 -7.53 5.74
C ASN A 64 -2.88 -6.49 4.65
N TYR A 65 -2.44 -5.26 4.86
CA TYR A 65 -2.58 -4.18 3.88
C TYR A 65 -1.71 -4.39 2.62
N LEU A 66 -0.53 -4.98 2.76
CA LEU A 66 0.29 -5.37 1.60
C LEU A 66 -0.41 -6.43 0.73
N TYR A 67 -1.09 -7.39 1.35
CA TYR A 67 -1.88 -8.38 0.60
C TYR A 67 -3.13 -7.78 -0.03
N ILE A 68 -3.79 -6.83 0.62
CA ILE A 68 -4.90 -6.06 0.01
C ILE A 68 -4.38 -5.28 -1.20
N ALA A 69 -3.25 -4.59 -1.07
CA ALA A 69 -2.61 -3.88 -2.18
C ALA A 69 -2.28 -4.81 -3.34
N LYS A 70 -1.75 -6.00 -3.06
CA LYS A 70 -1.48 -7.02 -4.09
C LYS A 70 -2.76 -7.49 -4.77
N GLY A 71 -3.84 -7.69 -4.02
CA GLY A 71 -5.16 -7.99 -4.57
C GLY A 71 -5.66 -6.89 -5.51
N SER A 72 -5.48 -5.63 -5.15
CA SER A 72 -5.83 -4.48 -5.99
C SER A 72 -5.00 -4.43 -7.28
N ALA A 73 -3.72 -4.81 -7.24
CA ALA A 73 -2.90 -4.94 -8.45
C ALA A 73 -3.41 -6.07 -9.38
N GLY A 74 -3.88 -7.17 -8.81
CA GLY A 74 -4.56 -8.23 -9.55
C GLY A 74 -5.85 -7.77 -10.20
N GLU A 75 -6.63 -6.96 -9.49
CA GLU A 75 -7.86 -6.34 -9.99
C GLU A 75 -7.59 -5.42 -11.18
N VAL A 76 -6.57 -4.57 -11.11
CA VAL A 76 -6.13 -3.73 -12.24
C VAL A 76 -5.77 -4.61 -13.44
N ARG A 77 -5.06 -5.71 -13.25
CA ARG A 77 -4.70 -6.64 -14.33
C ARG A 77 -5.93 -7.23 -15.01
N ALA A 78 -6.92 -7.66 -14.24
CA ALA A 78 -8.17 -8.18 -14.76
C ALA A 78 -8.92 -7.12 -15.58
N GLN A 79 -9.01 -5.90 -15.08
CA GLN A 79 -9.67 -4.78 -15.74
C GLN A 79 -8.94 -4.31 -17.02
N LEU A 80 -7.61 -4.47 -17.07
CA LEU A 80 -6.84 -4.20 -18.30
C LEU A 80 -7.24 -5.12 -19.46
N TYR A 81 -7.61 -6.37 -19.18
CA TYR A 81 -8.16 -7.26 -20.22
C TYR A 81 -9.50 -6.74 -20.74
N VAL A 82 -10.35 -6.22 -19.87
CA VAL A 82 -11.61 -5.57 -20.28
C VAL A 82 -11.31 -4.37 -21.19
N ALA A 83 -10.33 -3.54 -20.82
CA ALA A 83 -9.92 -2.39 -21.62
C ALA A 83 -9.42 -2.79 -23.03
N LEU A 84 -8.65 -3.87 -23.09
CA LEU A 84 -8.18 -4.41 -24.38
C LEU A 84 -9.34 -4.94 -25.23
N ASP A 85 -10.21 -5.76 -24.66
CA ASP A 85 -11.32 -6.40 -25.35
C ASP A 85 -12.38 -5.39 -25.81
N ALA A 86 -12.61 -4.35 -25.01
CA ALA A 86 -13.53 -3.24 -25.35
C ALA A 86 -12.92 -2.21 -26.32
N GLY A 87 -11.64 -2.34 -26.66
CA GLY A 87 -10.96 -1.41 -27.56
C GLY A 87 -10.59 -0.07 -26.95
N TYR A 88 -10.56 0.03 -25.62
CA TYR A 88 -10.14 1.26 -24.91
C TYR A 88 -8.62 1.46 -24.94
N LEU A 89 -7.87 0.36 -25.04
CA LEU A 89 -6.41 0.33 -25.16
C LEU A 89 -5.98 -0.47 -26.36
N ASN A 90 -4.91 -0.05 -27.03
CA ASN A 90 -4.22 -0.89 -28.00
C ASN A 90 -3.37 -1.96 -27.29
N ILE A 91 -2.93 -2.96 -28.05
CA ILE A 91 -2.17 -4.09 -27.49
C ILE A 91 -0.83 -3.65 -26.85
N GLU A 92 -0.18 -2.65 -27.39
CA GLU A 92 1.11 -2.17 -26.88
C GLU A 92 0.94 -1.49 -25.52
N THR A 93 -0.05 -0.60 -25.39
CA THR A 93 -0.39 0.06 -24.13
C THR A 93 -0.88 -0.96 -23.10
N PHE A 94 -1.70 -1.93 -23.51
CA PHE A 94 -2.09 -3.03 -22.64
C PHE A 94 -0.89 -3.78 -22.08
N LYS A 95 0.05 -4.19 -22.93
CA LYS A 95 1.27 -4.89 -22.50
C LYS A 95 2.08 -4.08 -21.52
N TYR A 96 2.24 -2.79 -21.78
CA TYR A 96 2.98 -1.87 -20.89
C TYR A 96 2.33 -1.79 -19.50
N LEU A 97 1.04 -1.50 -19.43
CA LEU A 97 0.30 -1.40 -18.18
C LEU A 97 0.22 -2.73 -17.42
N ASN A 98 0.00 -3.82 -18.15
CA ASN A 98 -0.04 -5.16 -17.57
C ASN A 98 1.31 -5.56 -16.96
N ASN A 99 2.41 -5.23 -17.60
CA ASN A 99 3.75 -5.46 -17.08
C ASN A 99 4.01 -4.65 -15.81
N LEU A 100 3.62 -3.37 -15.76
CA LEU A 100 3.71 -2.55 -14.55
C LEU A 100 2.89 -3.16 -13.40
N ALA A 101 1.67 -3.60 -13.67
CA ALA A 101 0.82 -4.20 -12.66
C ALA A 101 1.38 -5.53 -12.13
N ARG A 102 1.97 -6.35 -13.01
CA ARG A 102 2.69 -7.58 -12.62
C ARG A 102 3.91 -7.27 -11.77
N GLU A 103 4.66 -6.24 -12.12
CA GLU A 103 5.82 -5.80 -11.35
C GLU A 103 5.41 -5.31 -9.96
N CYS A 104 4.33 -4.54 -9.84
CA CYS A 104 3.75 -4.18 -8.55
C CYS A 104 3.42 -5.41 -7.70
N SER A 105 2.73 -6.40 -8.27
CA SER A 105 2.40 -7.64 -7.57
C SER A 105 3.63 -8.39 -7.06
N ARG A 106 4.69 -8.49 -7.86
CA ARG A 106 5.94 -9.15 -7.49
C ARG A 106 6.66 -8.41 -6.37
N LEU A 107 6.74 -7.09 -6.47
CA LEU A 107 7.38 -6.24 -5.45
C LEU A 107 6.62 -6.33 -4.13
N LEU A 108 5.29 -6.30 -4.16
CA LEU A 108 4.45 -6.45 -2.97
C LEU A 108 4.63 -7.82 -2.32
N GLN A 109 4.66 -8.89 -3.10
CA GLN A 109 4.91 -10.25 -2.59
C GLN A 109 6.29 -10.35 -1.93
N SER A 110 7.33 -9.91 -2.64
CA SER A 110 8.70 -9.93 -2.13
C SER A 110 8.86 -9.11 -0.85
N PHE A 111 8.22 -7.94 -0.80
CA PHE A 111 8.27 -7.07 0.36
C PHE A 111 7.49 -7.66 1.54
N ALA A 112 6.31 -8.24 1.31
CA ALA A 112 5.55 -8.94 2.35
C ALA A 112 6.35 -10.09 2.97
N GLU A 113 7.08 -10.86 2.16
CA GLU A 113 7.96 -11.92 2.65
C GLU A 113 9.09 -11.39 3.52
N LYS A 114 9.70 -10.27 3.14
CA LYS A 114 10.72 -9.59 3.98
C LYS A 114 10.13 -9.10 5.29
N VAL A 115 8.94 -8.52 5.29
CA VAL A 115 8.24 -8.08 6.50
C VAL A 115 7.93 -9.28 7.40
N LYS A 116 7.48 -10.40 6.85
CA LYS A 116 7.26 -11.65 7.62
C LYS A 116 8.53 -12.11 8.33
N LYS A 117 9.67 -12.05 7.67
CA LYS A 117 10.97 -12.43 8.22
C LYS A 117 11.54 -11.43 9.24
N GLY A 118 10.86 -10.32 9.49
CA GLY A 118 11.29 -9.30 10.45
C GLY A 118 12.32 -8.31 9.91
N ALA A 119 12.74 -8.41 8.65
CA ALA A 119 13.79 -7.56 8.08
C ALA A 119 13.38 -6.09 7.88
N SER A 120 12.09 -5.80 7.87
CA SER A 120 11.53 -4.45 7.61
C SER A 120 10.73 -3.88 8.77
N SER A 121 10.66 -4.59 9.89
CA SER A 121 9.77 -4.23 11.01
C SER A 121 10.30 -3.11 11.92
N GLY A 122 11.46 -2.55 11.60
CA GLY A 122 12.18 -1.75 12.58
C GLY A 122 11.69 -0.32 12.78
N THR A 123 11.02 0.29 11.81
CA THR A 123 10.84 1.75 11.82
C THR A 123 9.51 2.19 12.39
N GLN A 124 8.46 1.47 12.09
CA GLN A 124 7.11 1.78 12.58
C GLN A 124 7.01 1.65 14.10
N TYR A 125 7.79 0.72 14.68
CA TYR A 125 7.81 0.45 16.12
C TYR A 125 8.71 1.41 16.92
N LYS A 126 9.74 1.96 16.31
CA LYS A 126 10.68 2.88 17.00
C LYS A 126 10.06 4.24 17.36
N HIS A 127 9.04 4.67 16.63
CA HIS A 127 8.31 5.91 16.97
C HIS A 127 7.36 5.73 18.16
N LEU A 128 6.86 4.52 18.38
CA LEU A 128 5.98 4.21 19.51
C LEU A 128 6.74 4.08 20.84
N GLU A 129 8.03 3.73 20.80
CA GLU A 129 8.83 3.55 22.02
C GLU A 129 9.43 4.85 22.59
N LYS A 130 9.54 5.93 21.80
CA LYS A 130 10.25 7.14 22.26
C LYS A 130 9.39 8.16 22.98
N ASP A 131 8.12 8.29 22.62
CA ASP A 131 7.19 9.19 23.32
C ASP A 131 5.80 8.54 23.26
N ASP A 132 5.42 7.87 24.32
CA ASP A 132 4.03 7.45 24.51
C ASP A 132 3.25 8.61 25.18
N PRO A 133 2.54 9.44 24.38
CA PRO A 133 1.79 10.57 24.94
C PRO A 133 0.71 10.11 25.91
N MET A 134 0.24 8.87 25.74
CA MET A 134 -0.75 8.26 26.61
C MET A 134 -0.18 8.01 28.01
N LYS A 135 1.10 7.64 28.08
CA LYS A 135 1.80 7.43 29.36
C LYS A 135 1.78 8.67 30.25
N GLU A 136 2.11 9.83 29.67
CA GLU A 136 2.10 11.12 30.38
C GLU A 136 0.68 11.55 30.77
N ILE A 137 -0.27 11.40 29.84
CA ILE A 137 -1.69 11.73 30.05
C ILE A 137 -2.30 10.86 31.14
N LEU A 138 -2.08 9.56 31.12
CA LEU A 138 -2.58 8.63 32.13
C LEU A 138 -1.93 8.88 33.51
N ARG A 139 -0.63 9.13 33.55
CA ARG A 139 0.08 9.44 34.78
C ARG A 139 -0.51 10.67 35.48
N ARG A 140 -0.88 11.68 34.68
CA ARG A 140 -1.39 12.96 35.20
C ARG A 140 -2.89 12.90 35.52
N ASN A 141 -3.69 12.27 34.69
CA ASN A 141 -5.17 12.35 34.76
C ASN A 141 -5.84 11.09 35.31
N ALA A 142 -5.16 9.95 35.30
CA ALA A 142 -5.70 8.68 35.76
C ALA A 142 -4.61 7.75 36.32
N PRO A 143 -4.01 8.09 37.45
CA PRO A 143 -2.85 7.40 38.02
C PRO A 143 -3.10 5.93 38.36
N GLU A 144 -4.34 5.55 38.66
CA GLU A 144 -4.69 4.14 38.92
C GLU A 144 -4.67 3.33 37.63
N VAL A 145 -5.12 3.91 36.51
CA VAL A 145 -5.05 3.29 35.17
C VAL A 145 -3.60 3.19 34.73
N TYR A 146 -2.82 4.26 34.97
CA TYR A 146 -1.38 4.25 34.67
C TYR A 146 -0.64 3.10 35.37
N LYS A 147 -0.88 2.90 36.68
CA LYS A 147 -0.26 1.81 37.47
C LYS A 147 -0.60 0.43 36.88
N ARG A 148 -1.82 0.25 36.39
CA ARG A 148 -2.27 -1.02 35.83
C ARG A 148 -1.58 -1.42 34.51
N PHE A 149 -1.16 -0.43 33.71
CA PHE A 149 -0.59 -0.68 32.38
C PHE A 149 0.92 -0.45 32.29
N TYR A 150 1.52 0.29 33.22
CA TYR A 150 2.91 0.74 33.14
C TYR A 150 3.76 0.50 34.39
N GLN A 151 3.20 -0.07 35.43
CA GLN A 151 3.94 -0.51 36.60
C GLN A 151 3.77 -2.03 36.75
N ASP A 152 4.87 -2.76 36.63
CA ASP A 152 4.99 -4.17 37.03
C ASP A 152 4.97 -4.30 38.56
#